data_5c5fdd2c0139f0fab7b3444d9e9feab2
#
_entry.id   5c5fdd2c0139f0fab7b3444d9e9feab2
#
_cell.length_a   1.000
_cell.length_b   1.000
_cell.length_c   1.000
_cell.angle_alpha   90.00
_cell.angle_beta   90.00
_cell.angle_gamma   90.00
#
_symmetry.space_group_name_H-M   'P 1'
#
loop_
_entity.id
_entity.type
_entity.pdbx_description
1 polymer ?
#
loop_
_entity_poly.entity_id
_entity_poly.type
_entity_poly.pdbx_seq_one_letter_code
_entity_poly.pdbx_strand_id
1 'polypeptide(L)'
;MALRILGLALLCIALPSGAEDRAVPSFKTVDSMEARVQGCVTCHGVSGEGTNNDYFPRIAGKPAGYLFNQLVAFRDGTRKYPPMNYLVAYLPDAYLREMADHFSKLRPPFDTSSPSVAAPGDVERGKRIVQAGDPAKQIPACVLCHGGGLTGTNPGIPGLVGLRPAYIAGQLTRWRTGVRTAAEPDCMKRIATRLSESDVAAVAAWLGTQPPPADPSPQPPTAARMPLACGSQK
;
A
#
# COMPACT_ATOMS: atom_id res chain seq x y z
N MET A 1 -8.63 -67.30 40.86
CA MET A 1 -8.70 -66.34 39.72
C MET A 1 -8.18 -65.01 40.18
N ALA A 2 -6.97 -64.68 39.81
CA ALA A 2 -6.30 -63.43 40.23
C ALA A 2 -6.35 -62.45 39.08
N LEU A 3 -7.05 -61.31 39.26
CA LEU A 3 -7.20 -60.23 38.31
C LEU A 3 -5.98 -59.31 38.38
N ARG A 4 -5.16 -59.31 37.33
CA ARG A 4 -4.00 -58.40 37.19
C ARG A 4 -4.52 -57.07 36.60
N ILE A 5 -4.48 -55.98 37.37
CA ILE A 5 -4.74 -54.63 36.93
C ILE A 5 -3.44 -54.08 36.31
N LEU A 6 -3.45 -53.87 34.98
CA LEU A 6 -2.32 -53.21 34.29
C LEU A 6 -2.53 -51.69 34.45
N GLY A 7 -1.66 -51.06 35.25
CA GLY A 7 -1.63 -49.61 35.37
C GLY A 7 -0.98 -48.99 34.13
N LEU A 8 -1.72 -48.17 33.38
CA LEU A 8 -1.26 -47.38 32.24
C LEU A 8 -0.64 -46.09 32.80
N ALA A 9 0.68 -45.97 32.80
CA ALA A 9 1.38 -44.76 33.19
C ALA A 9 1.28 -43.74 32.02
N LEU A 10 0.54 -42.65 32.22
CA LEU A 10 0.47 -41.55 31.30
C LEU A 10 1.74 -40.71 31.39
N LEU A 11 2.64 -40.82 30.40
CA LEU A 11 3.85 -40.04 30.31
C LEU A 11 3.48 -38.64 29.76
N CYS A 12 3.37 -37.62 30.63
CA CYS A 12 3.20 -36.22 30.23
C CYS A 12 4.56 -35.71 29.67
N ILE A 13 4.67 -35.67 28.35
CA ILE A 13 5.75 -34.98 27.66
C ILE A 13 5.48 -33.48 27.73
N ALA A 14 6.18 -32.77 28.62
CA ALA A 14 6.19 -31.30 28.62
C ALA A 14 6.97 -30.82 27.39
N LEU A 15 6.26 -30.30 26.39
CA LEU A 15 6.88 -29.58 25.29
C LEU A 15 7.45 -28.26 25.84
N PRO A 16 8.73 -27.92 25.53
CA PRO A 16 9.26 -26.62 25.90
C PRO A 16 8.46 -25.55 25.17
N SER A 17 7.74 -24.70 25.91
CA SER A 17 7.17 -23.45 25.39
C SER A 17 8.34 -22.51 25.10
N GLY A 18 8.89 -22.58 23.89
CA GLY A 18 9.82 -21.59 23.38
C GLY A 18 9.06 -20.28 23.14
N ALA A 19 8.84 -19.51 24.20
CA ALA A 19 8.60 -18.09 24.03
C ALA A 19 9.88 -17.50 23.48
N GLU A 20 9.93 -17.22 22.17
CA GLU A 20 11.00 -16.40 21.62
C GLU A 20 11.00 -15.08 22.37
N ASP A 21 12.07 -14.85 23.12
CA ASP A 21 12.33 -13.61 23.83
C ASP A 21 12.55 -12.52 22.77
N ARG A 22 11.45 -11.91 22.27
CA ARG A 22 11.54 -10.78 21.35
C ARG A 22 12.10 -9.62 22.14
N ALA A 23 13.40 -9.41 22.02
CA ALA A 23 14.08 -8.29 22.62
C ALA A 23 13.35 -6.99 22.27
N VAL A 24 12.99 -6.21 23.28
CA VAL A 24 12.43 -4.88 23.08
C VAL A 24 13.47 -4.04 22.34
N PRO A 25 13.13 -3.39 21.21
CA PRO A 25 14.06 -2.55 20.50
C PRO A 25 14.65 -1.48 21.41
N SER A 26 15.97 -1.36 21.46
CA SER A 26 16.66 -0.29 22.18
C SER A 26 17.02 0.82 21.19
N PHE A 27 16.69 2.07 21.52
CA PHE A 27 16.98 3.24 20.70
C PHE A 27 18.02 4.11 21.38
N LYS A 28 18.98 4.63 20.59
CA LYS A 28 20.02 5.54 21.11
C LYS A 28 19.43 6.83 21.67
N THR A 29 18.33 7.29 21.08
CA THR A 29 17.57 8.45 21.50
C THR A 29 16.08 8.16 21.43
N VAL A 30 15.32 8.65 22.40
CA VAL A 30 13.87 8.40 22.53
C VAL A 30 13.09 8.98 21.34
N ASP A 31 13.56 10.08 20.76
CA ASP A 31 12.89 10.79 19.65
C ASP A 31 13.74 10.77 18.38
N SER A 32 14.34 9.60 18.06
CA SER A 32 14.98 9.38 16.76
C SER A 32 13.94 8.98 15.71
N MET A 33 14.24 9.20 14.41
CA MET A 33 13.38 8.73 13.33
C MET A 33 13.16 7.22 13.39
N GLU A 34 14.20 6.47 13.76
CA GLU A 34 14.14 5.03 13.98
C GLU A 34 13.08 4.66 15.05
N ALA A 35 13.05 5.37 16.17
CA ALA A 35 12.05 5.16 17.21
C ALA A 35 10.64 5.56 16.73
N ARG A 36 10.52 6.68 16.04
CA ARG A 36 9.23 7.20 15.54
C ARG A 36 8.54 6.25 14.56
N VAL A 37 9.30 5.53 13.73
CA VAL A 37 8.73 4.65 12.70
C VAL A 37 8.48 3.22 13.16
N GLN A 38 8.78 2.86 14.42
CA GLN A 38 8.58 1.49 14.93
C GLN A 38 7.12 1.01 14.80
N GLY A 39 6.15 1.88 15.06
CA GLY A 39 4.75 1.56 14.85
C GLY A 39 4.38 1.30 13.39
N CYS A 40 5.15 1.84 12.45
CA CYS A 40 4.93 1.68 11.01
C CYS A 40 5.54 0.37 10.50
N VAL A 41 6.80 0.09 10.88
CA VAL A 41 7.58 -1.04 10.34
C VAL A 41 6.99 -2.39 10.73
N THR A 42 6.32 -2.49 11.85
CA THR A 42 5.64 -3.71 12.30
C THR A 42 4.66 -4.27 11.26
N CYS A 43 4.00 -3.39 10.51
CA CYS A 43 3.03 -3.76 9.46
C CYS A 43 3.58 -3.56 8.05
N HIS A 44 4.35 -2.48 7.82
CA HIS A 44 4.81 -2.11 6.48
C HIS A 44 6.18 -2.67 6.10
N GLY A 45 6.82 -3.47 6.97
CA GLY A 45 8.17 -3.98 6.78
C GLY A 45 9.24 -3.00 7.29
N VAL A 46 10.42 -3.53 7.61
CA VAL A 46 11.51 -2.78 8.28
C VAL A 46 11.94 -1.53 7.51
N SER A 47 11.91 -1.60 6.18
CA SER A 47 12.23 -0.49 5.28
C SER A 47 11.01 0.03 4.51
N GLY A 48 9.79 -0.30 4.95
CA GLY A 48 8.57 0.10 4.27
C GLY A 48 8.31 -0.65 2.95
N GLU A 49 8.90 -1.81 2.77
CA GLU A 49 8.78 -2.66 1.58
C GLU A 49 7.38 -3.25 1.40
N GLY A 50 6.55 -3.26 2.45
CA GLY A 50 5.30 -3.98 2.51
C GLY A 50 5.48 -5.40 3.03
N THR A 51 4.39 -6.13 3.17
CA THR A 51 4.37 -7.53 3.61
C THR A 51 3.48 -8.37 2.70
N ASN A 52 3.44 -9.68 2.94
CA ASN A 52 2.53 -10.59 2.23
C ASN A 52 1.05 -10.43 2.64
N ASN A 53 0.73 -9.42 3.43
CA ASN A 53 -0.64 -9.08 3.82
C ASN A 53 -1.21 -8.01 2.88
N ASP A 54 -2.39 -8.23 2.34
CA ASP A 54 -3.07 -7.33 1.40
C ASP A 54 -3.46 -5.96 2.01
N TYR A 55 -3.41 -5.83 3.33
CA TYR A 55 -3.69 -4.57 4.05
C TYR A 55 -2.44 -3.73 4.30
N PHE A 56 -1.23 -4.31 4.17
CA PHE A 56 0.04 -3.68 4.54
C PHE A 56 0.91 -3.39 3.30
N PRO A 57 0.59 -2.34 2.54
CA PRO A 57 1.26 -2.07 1.28
C PRO A 57 2.68 -1.55 1.46
N ARG A 58 3.48 -1.67 0.40
CA ARG A 58 4.74 -0.94 0.26
C ARG A 58 4.49 0.57 0.35
N ILE A 59 5.19 1.22 1.27
CA ILE A 59 5.20 2.67 1.46
C ILE A 59 6.53 3.29 1.05
N ALA A 60 7.61 2.53 1.03
CA ALA A 60 8.93 2.99 0.61
C ALA A 60 8.94 3.49 -0.84
N GLY A 61 9.62 4.60 -1.07
CA GLY A 61 9.82 5.19 -2.40
C GLY A 61 8.61 5.89 -2.99
N LYS A 62 7.49 5.99 -2.28
CA LYS A 62 6.36 6.82 -2.71
C LYS A 62 6.71 8.30 -2.56
N PRO A 63 6.13 9.21 -3.36
CA PRO A 63 6.32 10.65 -3.18
C PRO A 63 6.01 11.10 -1.75
N ALA A 64 6.87 11.95 -1.18
CA ALA A 64 6.69 12.40 0.20
C ALA A 64 5.35 13.12 0.41
N GLY A 65 4.94 13.98 -0.53
CA GLY A 65 3.64 14.63 -0.48
C GLY A 65 2.47 13.66 -0.51
N TYR A 66 2.58 12.57 -1.31
CA TYR A 66 1.57 11.52 -1.26
C TYR A 66 1.50 10.85 0.11
N LEU A 67 2.63 10.45 0.67
CA LEU A 67 2.66 9.78 1.99
C LEU A 67 2.09 10.70 3.07
N PHE A 68 2.51 11.96 3.08
CA PHE A 68 1.97 12.96 4.01
C PHE A 68 0.44 13.09 3.87
N ASN A 69 -0.07 13.26 2.65
CA ASN A 69 -1.50 13.37 2.39
C ASN A 69 -2.27 12.12 2.87
N GLN A 70 -1.67 10.92 2.76
CA GLN A 70 -2.31 9.70 3.26
C GLN A 70 -2.34 9.64 4.80
N LEU A 71 -1.26 10.03 5.46
CA LEU A 71 -1.22 10.09 6.93
C LEU A 71 -2.24 11.08 7.47
N VAL A 72 -2.32 12.27 6.88
CA VAL A 72 -3.37 13.27 7.20
C VAL A 72 -4.77 12.71 6.93
N ALA A 73 -4.99 12.06 5.78
CA ALA A 73 -6.28 11.48 5.44
C ALA A 73 -6.73 10.38 6.42
N PHE A 74 -5.80 9.60 6.96
CA PHE A 74 -6.10 8.64 8.02
C PHE A 74 -6.41 9.36 9.34
N ARG A 75 -5.62 10.37 9.73
CA ARG A 75 -5.88 11.16 10.94
C ARG A 75 -7.26 11.80 10.91
N ASP A 76 -7.60 12.42 9.82
CA ASP A 76 -8.84 13.19 9.64
C ASP A 76 -10.04 12.31 9.24
N GLY A 77 -9.85 11.00 9.05
CA GLY A 77 -10.92 10.03 8.79
C GLY A 77 -11.45 10.03 7.36
N THR A 78 -10.88 10.79 6.43
CA THR A 78 -11.25 10.78 5.00
C THR A 78 -10.76 9.51 4.29
N ARG A 79 -9.75 8.85 4.88
CA ARG A 79 -9.34 7.49 4.56
C ARG A 79 -9.53 6.60 5.77
N LYS A 80 -10.26 5.49 5.62
CA LYS A 80 -10.68 4.65 6.74
C LYS A 80 -9.95 3.31 6.74
N TYR A 81 -9.15 3.09 7.77
CA TYR A 81 -8.59 1.81 8.18
C TYR A 81 -8.26 1.94 9.67
N PRO A 82 -9.06 1.36 10.59
CA PRO A 82 -8.98 1.64 12.01
C PRO A 82 -7.58 1.58 12.62
N PRO A 83 -6.71 0.58 12.32
CA PRO A 83 -5.36 0.59 12.86
C PRO A 83 -4.54 1.82 12.47
N MET A 84 -4.63 2.28 11.21
CA MET A 84 -3.93 3.49 10.77
C MET A 84 -4.56 4.76 11.35
N ASN A 85 -5.90 4.83 11.39
CA ASN A 85 -6.59 5.99 11.98
C ASN A 85 -6.18 6.17 13.45
N TYR A 86 -6.11 5.08 14.22
CA TYR A 86 -5.66 5.11 15.61
C TYR A 86 -4.20 5.53 15.75
N LEU A 87 -3.31 4.93 14.93
CA LEU A 87 -1.87 5.14 15.02
C LEU A 87 -1.46 6.60 14.81
N VAL A 88 -2.14 7.32 13.90
CA VAL A 88 -1.79 8.70 13.54
C VAL A 88 -2.71 9.77 14.17
N ALA A 89 -3.72 9.37 14.96
CA ALA A 89 -4.79 10.25 15.46
C ALA A 89 -4.30 11.55 16.12
N TYR A 90 -3.20 11.48 16.86
CA TYR A 90 -2.69 12.58 17.66
C TYR A 90 -1.37 13.17 17.15
N LEU A 91 -0.90 12.73 15.97
CA LEU A 91 0.38 13.19 15.44
C LEU A 91 0.24 14.52 14.70
N PRO A 92 1.06 15.52 15.02
CA PRO A 92 1.04 16.82 14.36
C PRO A 92 1.61 16.72 12.93
N ASP A 93 1.26 17.69 12.08
CA ASP A 93 1.69 17.74 10.68
C ASP A 93 3.21 17.66 10.50
N ALA A 94 3.97 18.35 11.36
CA ALA A 94 5.43 18.31 11.28
C ALA A 94 5.97 16.88 11.43
N TYR A 95 5.43 16.13 12.39
CA TYR A 95 5.82 14.75 12.65
C TYR A 95 5.43 13.82 11.50
N LEU A 96 4.21 13.99 10.95
CA LEU A 96 3.75 13.24 9.78
C LEU A 96 4.59 13.53 8.53
N ARG A 97 5.06 14.79 8.34
CA ARG A 97 5.95 15.17 7.23
C ARG A 97 7.30 14.49 7.33
N GLU A 98 7.92 14.50 8.50
CA GLU A 98 9.24 13.88 8.69
C GLU A 98 9.19 12.36 8.43
N MET A 99 8.14 11.66 8.86
CA MET A 99 7.93 10.23 8.57
C MET A 99 7.68 10.00 7.07
N ALA A 100 6.89 10.86 6.43
CA ALA A 100 6.66 10.78 4.99
C ALA A 100 7.95 10.97 4.19
N ASP A 101 8.77 11.96 4.57
CA ASP A 101 10.08 12.22 3.97
C ASP A 101 11.04 11.04 4.18
N HIS A 102 11.03 10.43 5.35
CA HIS A 102 11.84 9.25 5.65
C HIS A 102 11.51 8.11 4.69
N PHE A 103 10.26 7.65 4.64
CA PHE A 103 9.87 6.53 3.78
C PHE A 103 10.00 6.85 2.30
N SER A 104 9.85 8.09 1.88
CA SER A 104 10.00 8.50 0.48
C SER A 104 11.39 8.27 -0.07
N LYS A 105 12.42 8.29 0.77
CA LYS A 105 13.84 8.12 0.42
C LYS A 105 14.29 6.66 0.40
N LEU A 106 13.54 5.76 1.02
CA LEU A 106 13.90 4.36 1.11
C LEU A 106 13.70 3.63 -0.23
N ARG A 107 14.62 2.71 -0.55
CA ARG A 107 14.61 1.93 -1.80
C ARG A 107 14.85 0.44 -1.55
N PRO A 108 14.08 -0.21 -0.65
CA PRO A 108 14.22 -1.66 -0.49
C PRO A 108 13.84 -2.37 -1.80
N PRO A 109 14.33 -3.59 -2.03
CA PRO A 109 13.93 -4.39 -3.19
C PRO A 109 12.42 -4.61 -3.19
N PHE A 110 11.86 -4.92 -4.37
CA PHE A 110 10.47 -5.33 -4.49
C PHE A 110 10.34 -6.81 -4.14
N ASP A 111 9.24 -7.15 -3.47
CA ASP A 111 8.85 -8.55 -3.30
C ASP A 111 8.32 -9.11 -4.64
N THR A 112 9.00 -10.11 -5.17
CA THR A 112 8.63 -10.80 -6.40
C THR A 112 7.98 -12.16 -6.14
N SER A 113 7.73 -12.52 -4.89
CA SER A 113 7.34 -13.86 -4.47
C SER A 113 5.87 -14.23 -4.74
N SER A 114 5.04 -13.27 -5.13
CA SER A 114 3.61 -13.51 -5.33
C SER A 114 3.16 -13.08 -6.74
N PRO A 115 3.35 -13.93 -7.76
CA PRO A 115 2.78 -13.64 -9.07
C PRO A 115 1.25 -13.59 -9.00
N SER A 116 0.66 -12.61 -9.68
CA SER A 116 -0.79 -12.53 -9.82
C SER A 116 -1.28 -13.70 -10.67
N VAL A 117 -2.12 -14.57 -10.11
CA VAL A 117 -2.83 -15.61 -10.86
C VAL A 117 -4.12 -14.98 -11.41
N ALA A 118 -4.05 -14.42 -12.59
CA ALA A 118 -5.19 -13.80 -13.26
C ALA A 118 -5.44 -14.43 -14.63
N ALA A 119 -6.70 -14.45 -15.07
CA ALA A 119 -7.03 -14.93 -16.40
C ALA A 119 -6.41 -14.02 -17.48
N PRO A 120 -5.87 -14.58 -18.58
CA PRO A 120 -5.22 -13.79 -19.62
C PRO A 120 -6.08 -12.64 -20.20
N GLY A 121 -7.39 -12.85 -20.35
CA GLY A 121 -8.31 -11.83 -20.85
C GLY A 121 -8.46 -10.62 -19.91
N ASP A 122 -8.40 -10.84 -18.60
CA ASP A 122 -8.43 -9.77 -17.60
C ASP A 122 -7.13 -8.98 -17.64
N VAL A 123 -5.99 -9.63 -17.78
CA VAL A 123 -4.68 -8.98 -17.90
C VAL A 123 -4.65 -8.05 -19.11
N GLU A 124 -5.10 -8.49 -20.29
CA GLU A 124 -5.15 -7.64 -21.48
C GLU A 124 -6.14 -6.47 -21.36
N ARG A 125 -7.29 -6.70 -20.73
CA ARG A 125 -8.24 -5.61 -20.43
C ARG A 125 -7.60 -4.58 -19.50
N GLY A 126 -6.95 -5.03 -18.42
CA GLY A 126 -6.25 -4.16 -17.47
C GLY A 126 -5.16 -3.36 -18.15
N LYS A 127 -4.36 -3.99 -19.02
CA LYS A 127 -3.33 -3.33 -19.80
C LYS A 127 -3.89 -2.16 -20.62
N ARG A 128 -4.97 -2.42 -21.38
CA ARG A 128 -5.60 -1.35 -22.18
C ARG A 128 -6.05 -0.18 -21.34
N ILE A 129 -6.73 -0.42 -20.22
CA ILE A 129 -7.20 0.66 -19.33
C ILE A 129 -6.01 1.43 -18.75
N VAL A 130 -4.97 0.76 -18.28
CA VAL A 130 -3.82 1.41 -17.64
C VAL A 130 -3.00 2.22 -18.63
N GLN A 131 -2.76 1.68 -19.85
CA GLN A 131 -1.88 2.30 -20.83
C GLN A 131 -2.60 3.26 -21.78
N ALA A 132 -3.86 3.00 -22.11
CA ALA A 132 -4.61 3.78 -23.10
C ALA A 132 -5.87 4.48 -22.53
N GLY A 133 -6.35 4.06 -21.35
CA GLY A 133 -7.59 4.55 -20.78
C GLY A 133 -8.83 3.91 -21.42
N ASP A 134 -9.98 4.51 -21.13
CA ASP A 134 -11.28 4.20 -21.74
C ASP A 134 -12.01 5.51 -22.07
N PRO A 135 -11.86 6.04 -23.29
CA PRO A 135 -12.48 7.30 -23.69
C PRO A 135 -14.01 7.28 -23.60
N ALA A 136 -14.65 6.13 -23.87
CA ALA A 136 -16.11 5.99 -23.81
C ALA A 136 -16.63 6.20 -22.37
N LYS A 137 -15.82 5.83 -21.37
CA LYS A 137 -16.10 6.05 -19.95
C LYS A 137 -15.42 7.33 -19.42
N GLN A 138 -14.76 8.11 -20.27
CA GLN A 138 -13.96 9.28 -19.88
C GLN A 138 -12.91 8.92 -18.79
N ILE A 139 -12.27 7.77 -18.92
CA ILE A 139 -11.18 7.32 -18.05
C ILE A 139 -9.86 7.58 -18.79
N PRO A 140 -9.01 8.50 -18.32
CA PRO A 140 -7.68 8.69 -18.90
C PRO A 140 -6.77 7.50 -18.59
N ALA A 141 -5.74 7.29 -19.39
CA ALA A 141 -4.72 6.29 -19.10
C ALA A 141 -4.06 6.56 -17.75
N CYS A 142 -3.89 5.52 -16.91
CA CYS A 142 -3.31 5.65 -15.58
C CYS A 142 -1.86 6.17 -15.64
N VAL A 143 -1.11 5.76 -16.68
CA VAL A 143 0.27 6.22 -16.92
C VAL A 143 0.41 7.72 -17.09
N LEU A 144 -0.62 8.43 -17.53
CA LEU A 144 -0.57 9.89 -17.71
C LEU A 144 -0.42 10.67 -16.38
N CYS A 145 -0.86 10.06 -15.28
CA CYS A 145 -0.72 10.64 -13.95
C CYS A 145 0.30 9.90 -13.11
N HIS A 146 0.25 8.55 -13.11
CA HIS A 146 1.11 7.72 -12.28
C HIS A 146 2.52 7.50 -12.85
N GLY A 147 2.84 8.16 -13.99
CA GLY A 147 4.11 8.06 -14.69
C GLY A 147 4.17 6.88 -15.65
N GLY A 148 4.97 6.99 -16.72
CA GLY A 148 5.11 5.95 -17.75
C GLY A 148 5.58 4.61 -17.21
N GLY A 149 6.46 4.62 -16.19
CA GLY A 149 6.89 3.42 -15.46
C GLY A 149 6.00 3.06 -14.27
N LEU A 150 4.89 3.78 -14.06
CA LEU A 150 3.99 3.57 -12.91
C LEU A 150 4.69 3.67 -11.55
N THR A 151 5.78 4.43 -11.47
CA THR A 151 6.56 4.67 -10.25
C THR A 151 6.02 5.85 -9.42
N GLY A 152 5.06 6.59 -9.97
CA GLY A 152 4.47 7.79 -9.38
C GLY A 152 5.05 9.07 -9.95
N THR A 153 4.45 10.19 -9.57
CA THR A 153 4.86 11.55 -9.99
C THR A 153 4.84 12.48 -8.78
N ASN A 154 5.93 13.20 -8.58
CA ASN A 154 6.00 14.21 -7.50
C ASN A 154 5.01 15.36 -7.77
N PRO A 155 4.50 16.03 -6.70
CA PRO A 155 4.74 15.71 -5.29
C PRO A 155 3.79 14.65 -4.71
N GLY A 156 2.61 14.36 -5.31
CA GLY A 156 1.52 13.70 -4.60
C GLY A 156 0.85 12.51 -5.32
N ILE A 157 1.36 12.02 -6.46
CA ILE A 157 0.79 10.86 -7.15
C ILE A 157 1.65 9.61 -6.90
N PRO A 158 1.09 8.55 -6.31
CA PRO A 158 1.85 7.36 -5.92
C PRO A 158 2.22 6.48 -7.10
N GLY A 159 3.34 5.73 -6.97
CA GLY A 159 3.61 4.58 -7.81
C GLY A 159 2.63 3.44 -7.53
N LEU A 160 2.32 2.68 -8.57
CA LEU A 160 1.38 1.55 -8.53
C LEU A 160 2.09 0.20 -8.61
N VAL A 161 3.30 0.16 -9.14
CA VAL A 161 4.11 -1.07 -9.23
C VAL A 161 4.54 -1.53 -7.84
N GLY A 162 4.59 -2.86 -7.66
CA GLY A 162 4.95 -3.49 -6.39
C GLY A 162 3.84 -3.45 -5.33
N LEU A 163 2.63 -3.09 -5.72
CA LEU A 163 1.45 -3.23 -4.86
C LEU A 163 0.72 -4.54 -5.17
N ARG A 164 0.20 -5.19 -4.16
CA ARG A 164 -0.58 -6.42 -4.31
C ARG A 164 -1.91 -6.15 -5.03
N PRO A 165 -2.35 -7.04 -5.94
CA PRO A 165 -3.61 -6.85 -6.69
C PRO A 165 -4.82 -6.63 -5.79
N ALA A 166 -4.96 -7.39 -4.72
CA ALA A 166 -6.08 -7.25 -3.78
C ALA A 166 -6.07 -5.87 -3.09
N TYR A 167 -4.87 -5.33 -2.76
CA TYR A 167 -4.77 -3.97 -2.22
C TYR A 167 -5.22 -2.93 -3.25
N ILE A 168 -4.78 -3.03 -4.51
CA ILE A 168 -5.16 -2.10 -5.59
C ILE A 168 -6.68 -2.13 -5.79
N ALA A 169 -7.26 -3.32 -5.95
CA ALA A 169 -8.70 -3.51 -6.11
C ALA A 169 -9.47 -2.92 -4.92
N GLY A 170 -9.03 -3.19 -3.71
CA GLY A 170 -9.62 -2.65 -2.49
C GLY A 170 -9.59 -1.12 -2.44
N GLN A 171 -8.49 -0.48 -2.86
CA GLN A 171 -8.42 0.98 -2.87
C GLN A 171 -9.35 1.61 -3.91
N LEU A 172 -9.40 1.08 -5.13
CA LEU A 172 -10.33 1.54 -6.17
C LEU A 172 -11.79 1.36 -5.74
N THR A 173 -12.13 0.22 -5.15
CA THR A 173 -13.48 -0.05 -4.63
C THR A 173 -13.87 0.94 -3.51
N ARG A 174 -12.94 1.26 -2.60
CA ARG A 174 -13.20 2.23 -1.53
C ARG A 174 -13.49 3.64 -2.05
N TRP A 175 -12.85 4.08 -3.14
CA TRP A 175 -13.20 5.32 -3.81
C TRP A 175 -14.56 5.23 -4.52
N ARG A 176 -14.86 4.12 -5.21
CA ARG A 176 -16.17 3.91 -5.85
C ARG A 176 -17.31 4.00 -4.87
N THR A 177 -17.14 3.45 -3.69
CA THR A 177 -18.18 3.39 -2.63
C THR A 177 -18.17 4.62 -1.71
N GLY A 178 -17.27 5.58 -1.91
CA GLY A 178 -17.15 6.77 -1.08
C GLY A 178 -16.57 6.54 0.32
N VAL A 179 -16.08 5.34 0.61
CA VAL A 179 -15.40 5.01 1.89
C VAL A 179 -14.04 5.69 1.99
N ARG A 180 -13.41 5.96 0.83
CA ARG A 180 -12.16 6.72 0.72
C ARG A 180 -12.42 7.96 -0.11
N THR A 181 -11.95 9.11 0.38
CA THR A 181 -11.92 10.38 -0.35
C THR A 181 -10.54 11.02 -0.24
N ALA A 182 -10.25 11.99 -1.08
CA ALA A 182 -9.03 12.79 -1.08
C ALA A 182 -9.36 14.28 -1.18
N ALA A 183 -8.33 15.14 -1.13
CA ALA A 183 -8.50 16.58 -1.32
C ALA A 183 -9.16 16.92 -2.65
N GLU A 184 -10.15 17.80 -2.61
CA GLU A 184 -10.88 18.22 -3.82
C GLU A 184 -10.03 19.12 -4.75
N PRO A 185 -10.16 18.97 -6.06
CA PRO A 185 -10.96 17.96 -6.76
C PRO A 185 -10.36 16.55 -6.65
N ASP A 186 -11.17 15.60 -6.16
CA ASP A 186 -10.73 14.20 -5.97
C ASP A 186 -10.70 13.47 -7.32
N CYS A 187 -9.56 13.51 -7.98
CA CYS A 187 -9.35 12.91 -9.30
C CYS A 187 -9.52 11.39 -9.28
N MET A 188 -9.11 10.70 -8.21
CA MET A 188 -9.22 9.25 -8.14
C MET A 188 -10.64 8.78 -7.87
N LYS A 189 -11.43 9.50 -7.09
CA LYS A 189 -12.88 9.25 -6.95
C LYS A 189 -13.56 9.35 -8.31
N ARG A 190 -13.26 10.42 -9.08
CA ARG A 190 -13.81 10.62 -10.41
C ARG A 190 -13.47 9.49 -11.38
N ILE A 191 -12.26 8.93 -11.31
CA ILE A 191 -11.85 7.77 -12.13
C ILE A 191 -12.52 6.49 -11.62
N ALA A 192 -12.40 6.21 -10.32
CA ALA A 192 -12.85 4.96 -9.73
C ALA A 192 -14.37 4.74 -9.88
N THR A 193 -15.19 5.79 -9.79
CA THR A 193 -16.64 5.70 -9.98
C THR A 193 -17.06 5.33 -11.41
N ARG A 194 -16.16 5.46 -12.38
CA ARG A 194 -16.40 5.10 -13.79
C ARG A 194 -15.91 3.69 -14.15
N LEU A 195 -15.05 3.10 -13.31
CA LEU A 195 -14.62 1.72 -13.47
C LEU A 195 -15.72 0.77 -13.00
N SER A 196 -16.05 -0.25 -13.80
CA SER A 196 -16.88 -1.38 -13.36
C SER A 196 -16.07 -2.27 -12.39
N GLU A 197 -16.73 -3.21 -11.74
CA GLU A 197 -16.03 -4.18 -10.88
C GLU A 197 -15.05 -5.05 -11.69
N SER A 198 -15.45 -5.45 -12.90
CA SER A 198 -14.56 -6.17 -13.81
C SER A 198 -13.38 -5.31 -14.30
N ASP A 199 -13.55 -3.98 -14.48
CA ASP A 199 -12.43 -3.09 -14.78
C ASP A 199 -11.46 -2.99 -13.60
N VAL A 200 -11.97 -2.87 -12.38
CA VAL A 200 -11.16 -2.83 -11.16
C VAL A 200 -10.33 -4.11 -11.01
N ALA A 201 -10.98 -5.27 -11.20
CA ALA A 201 -10.28 -6.57 -11.15
C ALA A 201 -9.21 -6.67 -12.23
N ALA A 202 -9.52 -6.29 -13.47
CA ALA A 202 -8.59 -6.32 -14.60
C ALA A 202 -7.38 -5.39 -14.39
N VAL A 203 -7.59 -4.15 -13.96
CA VAL A 203 -6.52 -3.19 -13.65
C VAL A 203 -5.61 -3.72 -12.56
N ALA A 204 -6.19 -4.25 -11.47
CA ALA A 204 -5.43 -4.81 -10.37
C ALA A 204 -4.61 -6.03 -10.81
N ALA A 205 -5.21 -6.93 -11.61
CA ALA A 205 -4.57 -8.10 -12.16
C ALA A 205 -3.36 -7.73 -13.02
N TRP A 206 -3.52 -6.81 -13.96
CA TRP A 206 -2.41 -6.40 -14.83
C TRP A 206 -1.30 -5.69 -14.06
N LEU A 207 -1.63 -4.79 -13.14
CA LEU A 207 -0.62 -4.12 -12.30
C LEU A 207 0.18 -5.11 -11.46
N GLY A 208 -0.45 -6.20 -10.99
CA GLY A 208 0.23 -7.26 -10.25
C GLY A 208 1.19 -8.11 -11.09
N THR A 209 1.11 -8.07 -12.43
CA THR A 209 2.06 -8.77 -13.34
C THR A 209 3.26 -7.90 -13.71
N GLN A 210 3.26 -6.61 -13.34
CA GLN A 210 4.33 -5.72 -13.77
C GLN A 210 5.63 -6.04 -13.03
N PRO A 211 6.76 -6.19 -13.74
CA PRO A 211 8.04 -6.42 -13.11
C PRO A 211 8.47 -5.18 -12.31
N PRO A 212 9.33 -5.36 -11.30
CA PRO A 212 9.96 -4.24 -10.63
C PRO A 212 10.66 -3.32 -11.64
N PRO A 213 10.47 -1.98 -11.54
CA PRO A 213 11.15 -1.05 -12.43
C PRO A 213 12.64 -0.97 -12.09
N ALA A 214 13.48 -0.74 -13.10
CA ALA A 214 14.92 -0.54 -12.90
C ALA A 214 15.20 0.69 -12.02
N ASP A 215 14.45 1.78 -12.21
CA ASP A 215 14.43 2.94 -11.31
C ASP A 215 13.04 3.06 -10.65
N PRO A 216 12.92 2.79 -9.35
CA PRO A 216 11.66 2.91 -8.62
C PRO A 216 11.32 4.35 -8.21
N SER A 217 12.14 5.32 -8.56
CA SER A 217 11.94 6.72 -8.14
C SER A 217 10.71 7.32 -8.78
N PRO A 218 9.94 8.14 -8.04
CA PRO A 218 8.87 8.93 -8.64
C PRO A 218 9.42 9.88 -9.68
N GLN A 219 8.69 10.05 -10.78
CA GLN A 219 9.03 11.01 -11.81
C GLN A 219 8.94 12.45 -11.28
N PRO A 220 9.72 13.39 -11.81
CA PRO A 220 9.56 14.81 -11.49
C PRO A 220 8.16 15.30 -11.88
N PRO A 221 7.70 16.44 -11.34
CA PRO A 221 6.45 17.04 -11.77
C PRO A 221 6.46 17.24 -13.28
N THR A 222 5.40 16.80 -13.96
CA THR A 222 5.28 17.01 -15.40
C THR A 222 4.88 18.45 -15.70
N ALA A 223 5.56 19.08 -16.66
CA ALA A 223 5.13 20.38 -17.21
C ALA A 223 3.86 20.24 -18.07
N ALA A 224 3.56 19.03 -18.55
CA ALA A 224 2.34 18.78 -19.31
C ALA A 224 1.12 18.88 -18.40
N ARG A 225 0.04 19.46 -18.93
CA ARG A 225 -1.22 19.54 -18.21
C ARG A 225 -1.77 18.15 -17.95
N MET A 226 -2.03 17.83 -16.68
CA MET A 226 -2.66 16.59 -16.32
C MET A 226 -4.07 16.48 -16.91
N PRO A 227 -4.52 15.28 -17.30
CA PRO A 227 -5.84 15.08 -17.92
C PRO A 227 -7.01 15.45 -17.00
N LEU A 228 -6.77 15.46 -15.68
CA LEU A 228 -7.73 15.86 -14.65
C LEU A 228 -7.05 16.75 -13.62
N ALA A 229 -7.79 17.73 -13.12
CA ALA A 229 -7.39 18.46 -11.91
C ALA A 229 -7.40 17.51 -10.70
N CYS A 230 -6.36 17.62 -9.84
CA CYS A 230 -6.16 16.71 -8.72
C CYS A 230 -5.72 17.51 -7.50
N GLY A 231 -6.54 17.57 -6.45
CA GLY A 231 -6.27 18.36 -5.24
C GLY A 231 -5.05 17.88 -4.46
N SER A 232 -4.66 16.62 -4.62
CA SER A 232 -3.47 16.04 -4.00
C SER A 232 -2.13 16.46 -4.63
N GLN A 233 -2.15 17.27 -5.69
CA GLN A 233 -0.98 17.78 -6.41
C GLN A 233 -0.57 19.21 -6.00
N LYS A 234 -1.05 19.67 -4.87
CA LYS A 234 -0.71 20.99 -4.32
C LYS A 234 0.51 20.92 -3.42
#